data_319811424f9ff06c59e8979d030a1870
#
_entry.id   319811424f9ff06c59e8979d030a1870
#
_cell.length_a   1.000
_cell.length_b   1.000
_cell.length_c   1.000
_cell.angle_alpha   90.00
_cell.angle_beta   90.00
_cell.angle_gamma   90.00
#
_symmetry.space_group_name_H-M   'P 1'
#
loop_
_entity.id
_entity.type
_entity.pdbx_description
1 polymer ?
#
loop_
_entity_poly.entity_id
_entity_poly.type
_entity_poly.pdbx_seq_one_letter_code
_entity_poly.pdbx_strand_id
1 'polypeptide(L)'
;MKNNFCNNLPILNLYRKKIDRSPLDTQLLYGDNFKVLKRYGKWCKIKIIKDGYIGFIKNRKLTDAIKPNFKVSVLKAKIYKGPNNKKIEGFLPFGSRLKVIKKEGKFAKFNKYWIKSTDLKRNNYKK
;
A
#
# COMPACT_ATOMS: atom_id res chain seq x y z
N MET A 1 1.20 16.00 15.99
CA MET A 1 1.65 15.93 14.60
C MET A 1 1.63 14.50 14.10
N LYS A 2 1.08 14.30 12.91
CA LYS A 2 0.90 12.96 12.38
C LYS A 2 2.17 12.46 11.71
N ASN A 3 2.67 11.30 12.11
CA ASN A 3 3.87 10.69 11.54
C ASN A 3 3.60 9.34 10.88
N ASN A 4 2.39 8.81 11.03
CA ASN A 4 2.06 7.48 10.51
C ASN A 4 1.22 7.60 9.25
N PHE A 5 1.68 6.94 8.19
CA PHE A 5 1.06 7.00 6.87
C PHE A 5 1.04 5.63 6.24
N CYS A 6 0.38 5.49 5.11
CA CYS A 6 0.44 4.27 4.33
C CYS A 6 0.74 4.56 2.87
N ASN A 7 1.27 3.54 2.19
CA ASN A 7 1.53 3.64 0.77
C ASN A 7 0.23 3.39 0.00
N ASN A 8 -0.13 4.32 -0.88
CA ASN A 8 -1.32 4.20 -1.71
C ASN A 8 -0.99 3.94 -3.19
N LEU A 9 0.25 3.56 -3.46
CA LEU A 9 0.67 3.12 -4.79
C LEU A 9 0.79 1.61 -4.80
N PRO A 10 0.63 0.96 -5.96
CA PRO A 10 0.85 -0.48 -6.02
C PRO A 10 2.22 -0.88 -5.49
N ILE A 11 3.24 -0.11 -5.86
CA ILE A 11 4.61 -0.32 -5.39
C ILE A 11 5.25 1.05 -5.18
N LEU A 12 5.96 1.20 -4.08
CA LEU A 12 6.74 2.39 -3.78
C LEU A 12 8.15 1.96 -3.41
N ASN A 13 9.14 2.48 -4.13
CA ASN A 13 10.54 2.11 -3.91
C ASN A 13 11.11 2.77 -2.66
N LEU A 14 11.85 1.98 -1.88
CA LEU A 14 12.61 2.46 -0.73
C LEU A 14 14.08 2.38 -1.08
N TYR A 15 14.79 3.46 -0.89
CA TYR A 15 16.20 3.57 -1.24
C TYR A 15 17.08 3.61 0.01
N ARG A 16 18.31 3.16 -0.14
CA ARG A 16 19.25 3.13 0.97
C ARG A 16 19.77 4.53 1.33
N LYS A 17 19.92 5.39 0.33
CA LYS A 17 20.40 6.76 0.51
C LYS A 17 19.47 7.73 -0.19
N LYS A 18 19.52 9.00 0.22
CA LYS A 18 18.66 10.05 -0.37
C LYS A 18 19.27 10.67 -1.61
N ILE A 19 19.61 9.83 -2.59
CA ILE A 19 20.10 10.26 -3.91
C ILE A 19 19.45 9.38 -4.98
N ASP A 20 19.25 9.94 -6.16
CA ASP A 20 18.54 9.24 -7.24
C ASP A 20 19.21 7.95 -7.69
N ARG A 21 20.54 7.87 -7.57
CA ARG A 21 21.28 6.68 -7.99
C ARG A 21 21.50 5.69 -6.85
N SER A 22 20.88 5.93 -5.73
CA SER A 22 21.04 5.01 -4.61
C SER A 22 20.50 3.63 -4.99
N PRO A 23 21.14 2.57 -4.53
CA PRO A 23 20.58 1.23 -4.73
C PRO A 23 19.19 1.14 -4.12
N LEU A 24 18.31 0.44 -4.83
CA LEU A 24 17.01 0.10 -4.31
C LEU A 24 17.20 -0.89 -3.17
N ASP A 25 16.64 -0.57 -2.01
CA ASP A 25 16.78 -1.43 -0.84
C ASP A 25 15.64 -2.43 -0.75
N THR A 26 14.41 -1.93 -0.82
CA THR A 26 13.22 -2.77 -0.83
C THR A 26 12.06 -1.95 -1.38
N GLN A 27 10.86 -2.50 -1.30
CA GLN A 27 9.67 -1.83 -1.81
C GLN A 27 8.55 -1.92 -0.80
N LEU A 28 7.72 -0.86 -0.74
CA LEU A 28 6.46 -0.91 -0.03
C LEU A 28 5.37 -1.32 -1.00
N LEU A 29 4.46 -2.16 -0.55
CA LEU A 29 3.28 -2.54 -1.32
C LEU A 29 2.12 -1.63 -0.92
N TYR A 30 1.05 -1.67 -1.71
CA TYR A 30 -0.15 -0.92 -1.38
C TYR A 30 -0.61 -1.29 0.04
N GLY A 31 -0.91 -0.29 0.82
CA GLY A 31 -1.40 -0.48 2.18
C GLY A 31 -0.35 -0.72 3.25
N ASP A 32 0.94 -0.79 2.86
CA ASP A 32 2.00 -0.90 3.87
C ASP A 32 2.08 0.40 4.65
N ASN A 33 2.00 0.29 5.97
CA ASN A 33 2.10 1.46 6.85
C ASN A 33 3.56 1.76 7.16
N PHE A 34 3.85 3.04 7.30
CA PHE A 34 5.19 3.48 7.64
C PHE A 34 5.15 4.73 8.52
N LYS A 35 6.24 4.97 9.21
CA LYS A 35 6.39 6.14 10.05
C LYS A 35 7.42 7.06 9.42
N VAL A 36 7.13 8.35 9.37
CA VAL A 36 8.09 9.34 8.90
C VAL A 36 9.01 9.69 10.05
N LEU A 37 10.31 9.50 9.85
CA LEU A 37 11.32 9.81 10.85
C LEU A 37 11.88 11.22 10.67
N LYS A 38 12.10 11.63 9.43
CA LYS A 38 12.64 12.95 9.13
C LYS A 38 12.40 13.33 7.67
N ARG A 39 12.21 14.61 7.41
CA ARG A 39 12.03 15.13 6.06
C ARG A 39 13.26 15.91 5.64
N TYR A 40 13.69 15.72 4.38
CA TYR A 40 14.87 16.34 3.82
C TYR A 40 14.55 16.95 2.45
N GLY A 41 13.67 17.89 2.36
CA GLY A 41 13.34 18.47 1.06
C GLY A 41 12.75 17.44 0.09
N LYS A 42 13.57 16.95 -0.84
CA LYS A 42 13.12 15.99 -1.86
C LYS A 42 12.95 14.57 -1.33
N TRP A 43 13.42 14.30 -0.13
CA TRP A 43 13.43 12.94 0.42
C TRP A 43 12.80 12.88 1.79
N CYS A 44 12.33 11.70 2.13
CA CYS A 44 11.71 11.42 3.40
C CYS A 44 12.32 10.15 3.97
N LYS A 45 12.86 10.22 5.18
CA LYS A 45 13.37 9.02 5.85
C LYS A 45 12.19 8.37 6.56
N ILE A 46 11.97 7.09 6.30
CA ILE A 46 10.83 6.39 6.85
C ILE A 46 11.23 5.05 7.46
N LYS A 47 10.34 4.53 8.30
CA LYS A 47 10.45 3.19 8.85
C LYS A 47 9.19 2.43 8.51
N ILE A 48 9.33 1.29 7.82
CA ILE A 48 8.20 0.43 7.48
C ILE A 48 7.77 -0.29 8.75
N ILE A 49 6.48 -0.25 9.07
CA ILE A 49 5.98 -0.78 10.35
C ILE A 49 6.10 -2.30 10.43
N LYS A 50 5.75 -3.01 9.36
CA LYS A 50 5.67 -4.48 9.41
C LYS A 50 7.00 -5.16 9.69
N ASP A 51 8.12 -4.58 9.27
CA ASP A 51 9.43 -5.23 9.40
C ASP A 51 10.52 -4.33 9.98
N GLY A 52 10.20 -3.08 10.28
CA GLY A 52 11.16 -2.15 10.86
C GLY A 52 12.23 -1.63 9.91
N TYR A 53 12.09 -1.91 8.63
CA TYR A 53 13.06 -1.48 7.62
C TYR A 53 13.10 0.05 7.53
N ILE A 54 14.30 0.62 7.53
CA ILE A 54 14.48 2.07 7.47
C ILE A 54 15.18 2.44 6.16
N GLY A 55 14.67 3.47 5.51
CA GLY A 55 15.27 3.95 4.27
C GLY A 55 14.60 5.24 3.83
N PHE A 56 14.78 5.58 2.56
CA PHE A 56 14.32 6.84 2.01
C PHE A 56 13.33 6.65 0.86
N ILE A 57 12.28 7.44 0.86
CA ILE A 57 11.36 7.54 -0.27
C ILE A 57 11.42 8.98 -0.78
N LYS A 58 11.07 9.18 -2.04
CA LYS A 58 10.94 10.53 -2.57
C LYS A 58 9.75 11.20 -1.92
N ASN A 59 9.92 12.47 -1.54
CA ASN A 59 8.87 13.23 -0.89
C ASN A 59 7.64 13.33 -1.80
N ARG A 60 6.48 13.13 -1.23
CA ARG A 60 5.22 13.13 -1.96
C ARG A 60 4.07 13.38 -0.98
N LYS A 61 2.88 13.60 -1.52
CA LYS A 61 1.70 13.70 -0.68
C LYS A 61 1.45 12.32 -0.05
N LEU A 62 1.33 12.27 1.25
CA LEU A 62 1.19 11.03 1.99
C LEU A 62 -0.27 10.79 2.38
N THR A 63 -0.63 9.52 2.50
CA THR A 63 -1.97 9.07 2.86
C THR A 63 -1.94 8.53 4.29
N ASP A 64 -2.98 8.85 5.06
CA ASP A 64 -3.07 8.41 6.46
C ASP A 64 -2.95 6.89 6.57
N ALA A 65 -2.34 6.45 7.65
CA ALA A 65 -2.19 5.02 7.96
C ALA A 65 -3.56 4.36 8.07
N ILE A 66 -3.61 3.09 7.68
CA ILE A 66 -4.84 2.31 7.72
C ILE A 66 -4.69 1.11 8.64
N LYS A 67 -5.82 0.53 9.03
CA LYS A 67 -5.86 -0.77 9.71
C LYS A 67 -6.40 -1.75 8.68
N PRO A 68 -5.54 -2.45 7.95
CA PRO A 68 -6.02 -3.33 6.89
C PRO A 68 -6.73 -4.54 7.47
N ASN A 69 -7.81 -4.97 6.81
CA ASN A 69 -8.56 -6.15 7.21
C ASN A 69 -8.47 -7.27 6.17
N PHE A 70 -7.91 -6.99 5.00
CA PHE A 70 -7.72 -7.97 3.94
C PHE A 70 -6.37 -7.75 3.26
N LYS A 71 -5.90 -8.79 2.58
CA LYS A 71 -4.70 -8.69 1.76
C LYS A 71 -4.94 -9.42 0.44
N VAL A 72 -4.22 -9.01 -0.59
CA VAL A 72 -4.28 -9.63 -1.90
C VAL A 72 -3.58 -10.99 -1.82
N SER A 73 -4.29 -12.04 -2.22
CA SER A 73 -3.80 -13.41 -2.13
C SER A 73 -3.49 -14.04 -3.49
N VAL A 74 -3.60 -13.27 -4.57
CA VAL A 74 -3.22 -13.71 -5.91
C VAL A 74 -2.02 -12.91 -6.36
N LEU A 75 -1.31 -13.39 -7.38
CA LEU A 75 -0.08 -12.72 -7.83
C LEU A 75 -0.36 -11.29 -8.28
N LYS A 76 -1.46 -11.07 -8.97
CA LYS A 76 -1.78 -9.79 -9.55
C LYS A 76 -3.30 -9.63 -9.58
N ALA A 77 -3.81 -8.74 -8.76
CA ALA A 77 -5.25 -8.53 -8.67
C ALA A 77 -5.66 -7.30 -9.47
N LYS A 78 -6.72 -7.44 -10.26
CA LYS A 78 -7.28 -6.32 -11.02
C LYS A 78 -8.12 -5.46 -10.10
N ILE A 79 -8.04 -4.15 -10.25
CA ILE A 79 -8.93 -3.23 -9.53
C ILE A 79 -9.81 -2.48 -10.51
N TYR A 80 -11.00 -2.12 -10.07
CA TYR A 80 -12.05 -1.57 -10.91
C TYR A 80 -12.65 -0.30 -10.30
N LYS A 81 -13.31 0.48 -11.11
CA LYS A 81 -13.99 1.70 -10.66
C LYS A 81 -15.30 1.41 -9.93
N GLY A 82 -15.95 0.32 -10.26
CA GLY A 82 -17.24 -0.03 -9.65
C GLY A 82 -17.43 -1.52 -9.61
N PRO A 83 -18.43 -1.99 -8.87
CA PRO A 83 -18.62 -3.43 -8.69
C PRO A 83 -19.09 -4.16 -9.96
N ASN A 84 -19.63 -3.42 -10.92
CA ASN A 84 -20.07 -4.00 -12.19
C ASN A 84 -19.33 -3.41 -13.38
N ASN A 85 -18.30 -2.64 -13.11
CA ASN A 85 -17.54 -1.99 -14.16
C ASN A 85 -16.43 -2.92 -14.60
N LYS A 86 -16.46 -3.32 -15.87
CA LYS A 86 -15.47 -4.25 -16.42
C LYS A 86 -14.14 -3.57 -16.77
N LYS A 87 -14.10 -2.25 -16.70
CA LYS A 87 -12.88 -1.54 -17.04
C LYS A 87 -11.88 -1.62 -15.90
N ILE A 88 -10.70 -2.11 -16.21
CA ILE A 88 -9.62 -2.26 -15.23
C ILE A 88 -8.96 -0.90 -15.02
N GLU A 89 -8.85 -0.48 -13.76
CA GLU A 89 -8.18 0.76 -13.39
C GLU A 89 -6.73 0.55 -13.04
N GLY A 90 -6.34 -0.68 -12.79
CA GLY A 90 -4.96 -1.00 -12.43
C GLY A 90 -4.87 -2.36 -11.79
N PHE A 91 -3.72 -2.60 -11.17
CA PHE A 91 -3.42 -3.89 -10.55
C PHE A 91 -2.76 -3.70 -9.20
N LEU A 92 -2.97 -4.65 -8.31
CA LEU A 92 -2.25 -4.71 -7.05
C LEU A 92 -1.49 -6.03 -6.96
N PRO A 93 -0.24 -6.00 -6.49
CA PRO A 93 0.56 -7.21 -6.36
C PRO A 93 0.16 -8.04 -5.14
N PHE A 94 0.60 -9.29 -5.13
CA PHE A 94 0.42 -10.19 -4.00
C PHE A 94 0.93 -9.54 -2.72
N GLY A 95 0.18 -9.66 -1.65
CA GLY A 95 0.58 -9.12 -0.35
C GLY A 95 0.13 -7.70 -0.08
N SER A 96 -0.43 -7.01 -1.08
CA SER A 96 -1.01 -5.68 -0.86
C SER A 96 -2.06 -5.76 0.23
N ARG A 97 -2.11 -4.75 1.11
CA ARG A 97 -3.04 -4.73 2.24
C ARG A 97 -4.11 -3.69 2.03
N LEU A 98 -5.35 -4.08 2.29
CA LEU A 98 -6.50 -3.24 2.01
C LEU A 98 -7.39 -3.09 3.23
N LYS A 99 -7.98 -1.92 3.38
CA LYS A 99 -9.08 -1.71 4.29
C LYS A 99 -10.37 -1.78 3.47
N VAL A 100 -11.02 -2.93 3.48
CA VAL A 100 -12.29 -3.12 2.80
C VAL A 100 -13.38 -2.47 3.62
N ILE A 101 -14.14 -1.58 3.01
CA ILE A 101 -15.17 -0.80 3.69
C ILE A 101 -16.58 -1.23 3.32
N LYS A 102 -16.73 -2.02 2.27
CA LYS A 102 -18.04 -2.41 1.79
C LYS A 102 -17.90 -3.62 0.89
N LYS A 103 -18.90 -4.50 0.88
CA LYS A 103 -18.95 -5.62 -0.05
C LYS A 103 -20.26 -5.53 -0.82
N GLU A 104 -20.19 -5.83 -2.10
CA GLU A 104 -21.36 -5.81 -2.97
C GLU A 104 -21.20 -6.92 -4.00
N GLY A 105 -22.06 -7.95 -3.90
CA GLY A 105 -21.95 -9.12 -4.76
C GLY A 105 -20.58 -9.79 -4.60
N LYS A 106 -19.90 -9.97 -5.71
CA LYS A 106 -18.58 -10.62 -5.73
C LYS A 106 -17.43 -9.64 -5.52
N PHE A 107 -17.73 -8.39 -5.24
CA PHE A 107 -16.72 -7.34 -5.15
C PHE A 107 -16.63 -6.74 -3.75
N ALA A 108 -15.45 -6.24 -3.43
CA ALA A 108 -15.17 -5.53 -2.19
C ALA A 108 -14.63 -4.15 -2.54
N LYS A 109 -15.07 -3.14 -1.79
CA LYS A 109 -14.62 -1.77 -2.01
C LYS A 109 -13.53 -1.41 -1.02
N PHE A 110 -12.45 -0.84 -1.54
CA PHE A 110 -11.40 -0.26 -0.73
C PHE A 110 -11.06 1.10 -1.33
N ASN A 111 -10.94 2.11 -0.49
CA ASN A 111 -10.73 3.47 -0.97
C ASN A 111 -11.85 3.81 -1.99
N LYS A 112 -11.48 4.20 -3.18
CA LYS A 112 -12.44 4.48 -4.26
C LYS A 112 -12.50 3.40 -5.33
N TYR A 113 -11.87 2.25 -5.05
CA TYR A 113 -11.75 1.16 -6.01
C TYR A 113 -12.47 -0.09 -5.54
N TRP A 114 -12.68 -1.00 -6.47
CA TRP A 114 -13.29 -2.29 -6.22
C TRP A 114 -12.37 -3.41 -6.68
N ILE A 115 -12.43 -4.53 -5.98
CA ILE A 115 -11.60 -5.69 -6.26
C ILE A 115 -12.46 -6.93 -6.06
N LYS A 116 -12.17 -8.02 -6.79
CA LYS A 116 -12.90 -9.26 -6.60
C LYS A 116 -12.60 -9.83 -5.22
N SER A 117 -13.65 -10.21 -4.49
CA SER A 117 -13.49 -10.78 -3.14
C SER A 117 -12.66 -12.06 -3.17
N THR A 118 -12.72 -12.82 -4.26
CA THR A 118 -11.94 -14.06 -4.40
C THR A 118 -10.45 -13.82 -4.48
N ASP A 119 -10.02 -12.58 -4.78
CA ASP A 119 -8.60 -12.23 -4.84
C ASP A 119 -8.05 -11.84 -3.47
N LEU A 120 -8.88 -11.90 -2.43
CA LEU A 120 -8.52 -11.44 -1.10
C LEU A 120 -8.57 -12.55 -0.08
N LYS A 121 -7.76 -12.41 0.98
CA LYS A 121 -7.85 -13.19 2.20
C LYS A 121 -7.82 -12.23 3.37
N ARG A 122 -8.34 -12.66 4.51
CA ARG A 122 -8.28 -11.84 5.69
C ARG A 122 -6.84 -11.55 6.06
N ASN A 123 -6.60 -10.31 6.40
CA ASN A 123 -5.28 -9.90 6.88
C ASN A 123 -5.25 -10.16 8.38
N ASN A 124 -4.71 -11.31 8.73
CA ASN A 124 -4.75 -11.78 10.10
C ASN A 124 -3.45 -11.45 10.81
N TYR A 125 -3.49 -10.54 11.75
CA TYR A 125 -2.30 -10.14 12.48
C TYR A 125 -2.02 -10.98 13.69
N LYS A 126 -2.96 -11.85 14.00
CA LYS A 126 -2.78 -12.55 15.19
C LYS A 126 -1.59 -13.34 15.15
N LYS A 127 -1.15 -13.35 16.00
CA LYS A 127 -0.15 -14.13 16.04
C LYS A 127 -0.11 -14.89 17.04
#